data_469010b7b2a7057f6d73d2fcfbcea89e
#
_entry.id   469010b7b2a7057f6d73d2fcfbcea89e
#
_cell.length_a   1.000
_cell.length_b   1.000
_cell.length_c   1.000
_cell.angle_alpha   90.00
_cell.angle_beta   90.00
_cell.angle_gamma   90.00
#
_symmetry.space_group_name_H-M   'P 1'
#
loop_
_entity.id
_entity.type
_entity.pdbx_description
1 polymer ?
#
loop_
_entity_poly.entity_id
_entity_poly.type
_entity_poly.pdbx_seq_one_letter_code
_entity_poly.pdbx_strand_id
1 'polypeptide(L)'
;EIAALRMNGPDIVGRFQTFVNPGCSIPEEITELTGITNADIADAPSPREAVAAFAQFAGGCDLIAHNAPFDRAFVMRRAEPGALGGAWIDTLVLSQILLPRLKSHRLVDLAAAFGAHPSTHRATDDTEALAALWRILIAALQSMPAGLARFIAELSPETDWPLRKLFAQAGGAQPGVDFSLRTARRERTELEGLRTKYDALEVPLFFDEDEQIEQAFAASGAAGRMYPGYEPRGEQVEMALEVQHAFRDELFSVLEAGTGVGKSMAYLLPAARAAKD
;
A
#
# COMPACT_ATOMS: atom_id res chain seq x y z
N GLU A 1 15.89 19.71 -11.24
CA GLU A 1 16.97 19.14 -10.42
C GLU A 1 16.85 17.61 -10.45
N ILE A 2 17.98 16.90 -10.48
CA ILE A 2 18.08 15.46 -10.27
C ILE A 2 18.99 15.23 -9.07
N ALA A 3 18.55 14.47 -8.10
CA ALA A 3 19.36 14.01 -6.98
C ALA A 3 19.20 12.51 -6.77
N ALA A 4 20.27 11.86 -6.35
CA ALA A 4 20.25 10.44 -6.04
C ALA A 4 21.29 10.08 -4.99
N LEU A 5 20.96 9.09 -4.17
CA LEU A 5 21.87 8.47 -3.22
C LEU A 5 22.13 7.02 -3.65
N ARG A 6 23.40 6.63 -3.70
CA ARG A 6 23.77 5.22 -3.85
C ARG A 6 23.88 4.60 -2.47
N MET A 7 23.15 3.53 -2.27
CA MET A 7 23.16 2.80 -0.99
C MET A 7 23.77 1.41 -1.16
N ASN A 8 24.45 0.96 -0.12
CA ASN A 8 24.88 -0.44 0.05
C ASN A 8 24.32 -0.92 1.40
N GLY A 9 23.26 -1.71 1.35
CA GLY A 9 22.47 -1.97 2.54
C GLY A 9 21.92 -0.67 3.14
N PRO A 10 22.14 -0.39 4.44
CA PRO A 10 21.69 0.85 5.08
C PRO A 10 22.58 2.06 4.80
N ASP A 11 23.80 1.87 4.27
CA ASP A 11 24.82 2.90 4.18
C ASP A 11 24.75 3.65 2.85
N ILE A 12 24.90 4.98 2.92
CA ILE A 12 25.05 5.84 1.75
C ILE A 12 26.51 5.81 1.33
N VAL A 13 26.79 5.28 0.12
CA VAL A 13 28.15 5.13 -0.43
C VAL A 13 28.43 6.08 -1.60
N GLY A 14 27.45 6.84 -2.03
CA GLY A 14 27.62 7.83 -3.08
C GLY A 14 26.45 8.82 -3.13
N ARG A 15 26.74 10.01 -3.65
CA ARG A 15 25.79 11.11 -3.80
C ARG A 15 25.89 11.69 -5.20
N PHE A 16 24.76 11.98 -5.79
CA PHE A 16 24.63 12.65 -7.08
C PHE A 16 23.64 13.77 -6.97
N GLN A 17 23.96 14.91 -7.52
CA GLN A 17 23.06 16.04 -7.63
C GLN A 17 23.45 16.87 -8.86
N THR A 18 22.46 17.31 -9.61
CA THR A 18 22.65 18.29 -10.68
C THR A 18 21.38 19.09 -10.88
N PHE A 19 21.53 20.39 -11.13
CA PHE A 19 20.46 21.14 -11.77
C PHE A 19 20.33 20.72 -13.24
N VAL A 20 19.22 21.07 -13.85
CA VAL A 20 18.94 20.76 -15.25
C VAL A 20 18.38 22.01 -15.91
N ASN A 21 19.00 22.43 -17.01
CA ASN A 21 18.47 23.51 -17.82
C ASN A 21 17.44 22.96 -18.81
N PRO A 22 16.14 23.23 -18.63
CA PRO A 22 15.10 22.71 -19.51
C PRO A 22 15.06 23.42 -20.88
N GLY A 23 15.87 24.45 -21.09
CA GLY A 23 15.83 25.29 -22.29
C GLY A 23 14.68 26.29 -22.33
N CYS A 24 13.97 26.47 -21.22
CA CYS A 24 12.90 27.47 -21.07
C CYS A 24 12.92 28.01 -19.62
N SER A 25 12.23 29.13 -19.43
CA SER A 25 12.09 29.73 -18.09
C SER A 25 11.30 28.85 -17.15
N ILE A 26 11.72 28.80 -15.90
CA ILE A 26 10.97 28.15 -14.81
C ILE A 26 9.75 29.04 -14.47
N PRO A 27 8.53 28.50 -14.44
CA PRO A 27 7.35 29.22 -13.96
C PRO A 27 7.51 29.64 -12.50
N GLU A 28 6.96 30.79 -12.14
CA GLU A 28 7.06 31.35 -10.78
C GLU A 28 6.53 30.38 -9.72
N GLU A 29 5.42 29.72 -9.99
CA GLU A 29 4.81 28.69 -9.13
C GLU A 29 5.77 27.54 -8.80
N ILE A 30 6.62 27.14 -9.77
CA ILE A 30 7.61 26.09 -9.57
C ILE A 30 8.80 26.61 -8.77
N THR A 31 9.18 27.88 -9.01
CA THR A 31 10.22 28.55 -8.18
C THR A 31 9.76 28.68 -6.73
N GLU A 32 8.51 29.07 -6.49
CA GLU A 32 7.95 29.13 -5.14
C GLU A 32 7.93 27.76 -4.46
N LEU A 33 7.58 26.70 -5.20
CA LEU A 33 7.51 25.34 -4.67
C LEU A 33 8.88 24.74 -4.35
N THR A 34 9.85 24.93 -5.26
CA THR A 34 11.15 24.24 -5.21
C THR A 34 12.30 25.12 -4.73
N GLY A 35 12.11 26.44 -4.74
CA GLY A 35 13.17 27.42 -4.49
C GLY A 35 14.22 27.50 -5.61
N ILE A 36 14.03 26.80 -6.76
CA ILE A 36 14.95 26.81 -7.89
C ILE A 36 14.60 27.97 -8.81
N THR A 37 15.58 28.85 -9.07
CA THR A 37 15.42 30.02 -9.90
C THR A 37 16.01 29.82 -11.30
N ASN A 38 15.67 30.72 -12.26
CA ASN A 38 16.27 30.72 -13.58
C ASN A 38 17.81 30.96 -13.53
N ALA A 39 18.29 31.65 -12.52
CA ALA A 39 19.75 31.86 -12.33
C ALA A 39 20.48 30.55 -11.96
N ASP A 40 19.84 29.69 -11.15
CA ASP A 40 20.43 28.43 -10.71
C ASP A 40 20.61 27.44 -11.87
N ILE A 41 19.79 27.54 -12.90
CA ILE A 41 19.80 26.61 -14.05
C ILE A 41 20.51 27.17 -15.29
N ALA A 42 20.97 28.43 -15.27
CA ALA A 42 21.50 29.09 -16.46
C ALA A 42 22.67 28.33 -17.09
N ASP A 43 23.62 27.87 -16.28
CA ASP A 43 24.80 27.11 -16.68
C ASP A 43 24.68 25.60 -16.43
N ALA A 44 23.44 25.12 -16.07
CA ALA A 44 23.22 23.71 -15.81
C ALA A 44 23.18 22.88 -17.10
N PRO A 45 23.55 21.59 -17.05
CA PRO A 45 23.49 20.71 -18.20
C PRO A 45 22.07 20.58 -18.75
N SER A 46 21.99 20.27 -20.05
CA SER A 46 20.72 19.94 -20.69
C SER A 46 20.09 18.68 -20.07
N PRO A 47 18.78 18.45 -20.24
CA PRO A 47 18.12 17.26 -19.71
C PRO A 47 18.77 15.95 -20.17
N ARG A 48 19.30 15.89 -21.37
CA ARG A 48 19.97 14.70 -21.90
C ARG A 48 21.31 14.45 -21.21
N GLU A 49 22.12 15.49 -21.05
CA GLU A 49 23.44 15.41 -20.38
C GLU A 49 23.27 15.07 -18.89
N ALA A 50 22.32 15.70 -18.21
CA ALA A 50 22.02 15.42 -16.81
C ALA A 50 21.57 13.97 -16.58
N VAL A 51 20.68 13.45 -17.45
CA VAL A 51 20.23 12.06 -17.38
C VAL A 51 21.37 11.09 -17.75
N ALA A 52 22.24 11.42 -18.69
CA ALA A 52 23.43 10.59 -19.02
C ALA A 52 24.36 10.48 -17.81
N ALA A 53 24.64 11.60 -17.14
CA ALA A 53 25.45 11.61 -15.92
C ALA A 53 24.80 10.83 -14.78
N PHE A 54 23.48 10.97 -14.60
CA PHE A 54 22.73 10.17 -13.65
C PHE A 54 22.79 8.67 -13.97
N ALA A 55 22.63 8.27 -15.23
CA ALA A 55 22.72 6.88 -15.65
C ALA A 55 24.12 6.29 -15.38
N GLN A 56 25.17 7.06 -15.62
CA GLN A 56 26.53 6.67 -15.26
C GLN A 56 26.69 6.50 -13.74
N PHE A 57 26.14 7.41 -12.96
CA PHE A 57 26.10 7.28 -11.49
C PHE A 57 25.31 6.06 -11.06
N ALA A 58 24.14 5.78 -11.64
CA ALA A 58 23.30 4.63 -11.30
C ALA A 58 23.99 3.29 -11.58
N GLY A 59 24.77 3.18 -12.69
CA GLY A 59 25.64 2.05 -12.96
C GLY A 59 24.94 0.69 -12.98
N GLY A 60 23.69 0.61 -13.41
CA GLY A 60 22.90 -0.62 -13.45
C GLY A 60 22.26 -1.06 -12.12
N CYS A 61 22.36 -0.26 -11.06
CA CYS A 61 21.66 -0.51 -9.80
C CYS A 61 20.14 -0.44 -9.98
N ASP A 62 19.39 -1.13 -9.11
CA ASP A 62 17.96 -0.90 -8.98
C ASP A 62 17.70 0.55 -8.53
N LEU A 63 16.65 1.16 -9.06
CA LEU A 63 16.29 2.54 -8.83
C LEU A 63 15.08 2.58 -7.89
N ILE A 64 15.24 3.29 -6.78
CA ILE A 64 14.21 3.43 -5.75
C ILE A 64 13.67 4.85 -5.81
N ALA A 65 12.36 5.01 -5.99
CA ALA A 65 11.70 6.30 -5.97
C ALA A 65 10.36 6.22 -5.23
N HIS A 66 9.86 7.36 -4.82
CA HIS A 66 8.54 7.46 -4.18
C HIS A 66 7.51 7.96 -5.18
N ASN A 67 6.57 7.12 -5.60
CA ASN A 67 5.77 7.28 -6.82
C ASN A 67 6.65 7.16 -8.07
N ALA A 68 7.40 6.06 -8.15
CA ALA A 68 8.40 5.79 -9.18
C ALA A 68 7.94 6.00 -10.64
N PRO A 69 6.67 5.78 -11.03
CA PRO A 69 6.21 6.10 -12.38
C PRO A 69 6.43 7.55 -12.79
N PHE A 70 6.33 8.49 -11.84
CA PHE A 70 6.58 9.91 -12.11
C PHE A 70 8.04 10.16 -12.50
N ASP A 71 8.98 9.78 -11.66
CA ASP A 71 10.41 9.98 -11.90
C ASP A 71 10.86 9.24 -13.15
N ARG A 72 10.41 7.98 -13.29
CA ARG A 72 10.69 7.15 -14.45
C ARG A 72 10.27 7.81 -15.76
N ALA A 73 9.09 8.43 -15.79
CA ALA A 73 8.58 9.08 -17.00
C ALA A 73 9.49 10.25 -17.46
N PHE A 74 10.03 11.03 -16.53
CA PHE A 74 10.94 12.12 -16.84
C PHE A 74 12.31 11.62 -17.30
N VAL A 75 12.88 10.68 -16.57
CA VAL A 75 14.23 10.15 -16.83
C VAL A 75 14.26 9.37 -18.15
N MET A 76 13.32 8.43 -18.34
CA MET A 76 13.32 7.55 -19.52
C MET A 76 13.08 8.27 -20.85
N ARG A 77 12.49 9.47 -20.81
CA ARG A 77 12.34 10.30 -22.03
C ARG A 77 13.68 10.83 -22.56
N ARG A 78 14.71 10.82 -21.74
CA ARG A 78 16.01 11.42 -22.07
C ARG A 78 17.18 10.43 -21.99
N ALA A 79 16.94 9.28 -21.36
CA ALA A 79 17.93 8.21 -21.26
C ALA A 79 18.15 7.53 -22.61
N GLU A 80 19.40 7.19 -22.90
CA GLU A 80 19.70 6.29 -24.01
C GLU A 80 19.14 4.90 -23.74
N PRO A 81 18.69 4.17 -24.77
CA PRO A 81 18.19 2.81 -24.61
C PRO A 81 19.17 1.92 -23.84
N GLY A 82 18.70 1.30 -22.76
CA GLY A 82 19.53 0.40 -21.94
C GLY A 82 20.50 1.08 -20.96
N ALA A 83 20.54 2.41 -20.90
CA ALA A 83 21.44 3.13 -19.97
C ALA A 83 21.05 2.93 -18.50
N LEU A 84 19.81 2.62 -18.22
CA LEU A 84 19.26 2.32 -16.88
C LEU A 84 18.68 0.91 -16.90
N GLY A 85 19.47 -0.07 -16.53
CA GLY A 85 19.12 -1.49 -16.61
C GLY A 85 18.48 -2.07 -15.34
N GLY A 86 18.48 -1.32 -14.23
CA GLY A 86 17.91 -1.77 -12.96
C GLY A 86 16.38 -1.71 -12.92
N ALA A 87 15.79 -2.45 -11.98
CA ALA A 87 14.35 -2.38 -11.70
C ALA A 87 13.99 -1.04 -11.05
N TRP A 88 12.78 -0.54 -11.34
CA TRP A 88 12.22 0.63 -10.65
C TRP A 88 11.35 0.17 -9.48
N ILE A 89 11.79 0.46 -8.28
CA ILE A 89 11.13 0.08 -7.03
C ILE A 89 10.35 1.28 -6.51
N ASP A 90 9.04 1.10 -6.37
CA ASP A 90 8.15 2.15 -5.87
C ASP A 90 7.93 2.02 -4.37
N THR A 91 8.47 2.97 -3.59
CA THR A 91 8.29 3.00 -2.14
C THR A 91 6.90 3.47 -1.70
N LEU A 92 6.15 4.17 -2.55
CA LEU A 92 4.74 4.49 -2.28
C LEU A 92 3.93 3.19 -2.18
N VAL A 93 4.02 2.32 -3.20
CA VAL A 93 3.35 1.01 -3.20
C VAL A 93 3.86 0.14 -2.06
N LEU A 94 5.17 0.09 -1.85
CA LEU A 94 5.76 -0.71 -0.77
C LEU A 94 5.28 -0.23 0.61
N SER A 95 5.16 1.08 0.83
CA SER A 95 4.66 1.64 2.09
C SER A 95 3.19 1.30 2.33
N GLN A 96 2.37 1.30 1.27
CA GLN A 96 0.96 0.90 1.37
C GLN A 96 0.80 -0.56 1.78
N ILE A 97 1.69 -1.45 1.31
CA ILE A 97 1.67 -2.87 1.68
C ILE A 97 2.18 -3.08 3.11
N LEU A 98 3.29 -2.45 3.48
CA LEU A 98 3.95 -2.70 4.77
C LEU A 98 3.36 -1.91 5.93
N LEU A 99 2.76 -0.75 5.66
CA LEU A 99 2.24 0.20 6.66
C LEU A 99 0.76 0.54 6.40
N PRO A 100 -0.14 -0.44 6.21
CA PRO A 100 -1.50 -0.22 5.73
C PRO A 100 -2.38 0.60 6.67
N ARG A 101 -1.96 0.80 7.92
CA ARG A 101 -2.73 1.56 8.94
C ARG A 101 -2.47 3.06 8.92
N LEU A 102 -1.50 3.51 8.12
CA LEU A 102 -1.22 4.94 8.01
C LEU A 102 -2.28 5.62 7.16
N LYS A 103 -2.67 6.84 7.55
CA LYS A 103 -3.69 7.62 6.85
C LYS A 103 -3.17 8.23 5.54
N SER A 104 -1.87 8.45 5.46
CA SER A 104 -1.21 9.01 4.28
C SER A 104 0.10 8.28 4.01
N HIS A 105 0.40 8.10 2.73
CA HIS A 105 1.65 7.51 2.26
C HIS A 105 2.46 8.49 1.41
N ARG A 106 2.20 9.80 1.51
CA ARG A 106 3.03 10.81 0.86
C ARG A 106 4.38 10.88 1.57
N LEU A 107 5.46 11.09 0.82
CA LEU A 107 6.82 11.13 1.36
C LEU A 107 6.95 12.10 2.55
N VAL A 108 6.37 13.30 2.43
CA VAL A 108 6.39 14.32 3.49
C VAL A 108 5.72 13.83 4.77
N ASP A 109 4.59 13.14 4.64
CA ASP A 109 3.83 12.65 5.79
C ASP A 109 4.53 11.46 6.46
N LEU A 110 5.11 10.58 5.66
CA LEU A 110 5.93 9.46 6.15
C LEU A 110 7.20 9.95 6.82
N ALA A 111 7.90 10.91 6.22
CA ALA A 111 9.09 11.52 6.84
C ALA A 111 8.76 12.15 8.19
N ALA A 112 7.66 12.89 8.27
CA ALA A 112 7.19 13.48 9.53
C ALA A 112 6.80 12.41 10.58
N ALA A 113 6.06 11.36 10.16
CA ALA A 113 5.62 10.29 11.06
C ALA A 113 6.77 9.50 11.69
N PHE A 114 7.88 9.36 10.97
CA PHE A 114 9.06 8.59 11.41
C PHE A 114 10.23 9.46 11.89
N GLY A 115 10.05 10.79 11.97
CA GLY A 115 11.11 11.70 12.39
C GLY A 115 12.32 11.73 11.44
N ALA A 116 12.09 11.46 10.16
CA ALA A 116 13.11 11.52 9.13
C ALA A 116 13.37 12.96 8.68
N HIS A 117 14.39 13.16 7.83
CA HIS A 117 14.69 14.45 7.21
C HIS A 117 13.43 15.03 6.54
N PRO A 118 13.10 16.31 6.72
CA PRO A 118 11.94 16.90 6.08
C PRO A 118 12.05 16.85 4.54
N SER A 119 10.97 16.46 3.88
CA SER A 119 10.81 16.59 2.43
C SER A 119 10.38 18.04 2.12
N THR A 120 11.13 18.73 1.29
CA THR A 120 10.95 20.18 1.01
C THR A 120 10.65 20.49 -0.45
N HIS A 121 10.40 19.47 -1.27
CA HIS A 121 10.30 19.56 -2.73
C HIS A 121 11.63 19.93 -3.44
N ARG A 122 12.76 19.85 -2.70
CA ARG A 122 14.10 19.82 -3.26
C ARG A 122 14.51 18.36 -3.44
N ALA A 123 15.01 18.03 -4.61
CA ALA A 123 15.38 16.64 -4.93
C ALA A 123 16.41 16.06 -3.94
N THR A 124 17.30 16.88 -3.42
CA THR A 124 18.27 16.50 -2.38
C THR A 124 17.60 16.10 -1.07
N ASP A 125 16.70 16.94 -0.55
CA ASP A 125 16.02 16.70 0.71
C ASP A 125 15.08 15.49 0.60
N ASP A 126 14.39 15.41 -0.53
CA ASP A 126 13.48 14.30 -0.82
C ASP A 126 14.23 12.97 -0.94
N THR A 127 15.45 12.95 -1.50
CA THR A 127 16.29 11.75 -1.52
C THR A 127 16.80 11.33 -0.15
N GLU A 128 17.14 12.26 0.75
CA GLU A 128 17.52 11.94 2.13
C GLU A 128 16.31 11.38 2.91
N ALA A 129 15.15 12.01 2.76
CA ALA A 129 13.91 11.53 3.34
C ALA A 129 13.55 10.12 2.82
N LEU A 130 13.71 9.89 1.51
CA LEU A 130 13.48 8.60 0.87
C LEU A 130 14.47 7.53 1.37
N ALA A 131 15.75 7.87 1.54
CA ALA A 131 16.74 6.93 2.07
C ALA A 131 16.42 6.51 3.52
N ALA A 132 15.94 7.44 4.35
CA ALA A 132 15.47 7.13 5.69
C ALA A 132 14.22 6.23 5.66
N LEU A 133 13.23 6.58 4.83
CA LEU A 133 12.03 5.76 4.63
C LEU A 133 12.37 4.35 4.13
N TRP A 134 13.32 4.23 3.19
CA TRP A 134 13.75 2.93 2.67
C TRP A 134 14.27 2.00 3.77
N ARG A 135 15.09 2.51 4.69
CA ARG A 135 15.58 1.73 5.84
C ARG A 135 14.42 1.22 6.71
N ILE A 136 13.44 2.06 6.94
CA ILE A 136 12.24 1.71 7.73
C ILE A 136 11.42 0.63 7.01
N LEU A 137 11.20 0.79 5.70
CA LEU A 137 10.43 -0.19 4.91
C LEU A 137 11.15 -1.54 4.85
N ILE A 138 12.48 -1.56 4.69
CA ILE A 138 13.25 -2.81 4.71
C ILE A 138 13.19 -3.47 6.09
N ALA A 139 13.28 -2.71 7.19
CA ALA A 139 13.13 -3.26 8.53
C ALA A 139 11.71 -3.82 8.77
N ALA A 140 10.68 -3.12 8.30
CA ALA A 140 9.29 -3.60 8.34
C ALA A 140 9.10 -4.89 7.51
N LEU A 141 9.69 -4.95 6.32
CA LEU A 141 9.65 -6.13 5.46
C LEU A 141 10.35 -7.32 6.12
N GLN A 142 11.51 -7.11 6.74
CA GLN A 142 12.24 -8.15 7.47
C GLN A 142 11.53 -8.66 8.71
N SER A 143 10.69 -7.83 9.33
CA SER A 143 9.85 -8.20 10.48
C SER A 143 8.55 -8.91 10.08
N MET A 144 8.23 -8.95 8.78
CA MET A 144 7.06 -9.66 8.28
C MET A 144 7.22 -11.18 8.45
N PRO A 145 6.16 -11.92 8.83
CA PRO A 145 6.21 -13.38 8.83
C PRO A 145 6.67 -13.92 7.47
N ALA A 146 7.68 -14.79 7.48
CA ALA A 146 8.30 -15.33 6.26
C ALA A 146 7.28 -15.98 5.31
N GLY A 147 6.30 -16.71 5.87
CA GLY A 147 5.21 -17.31 5.10
C GLY A 147 4.34 -16.28 4.39
N LEU A 148 4.04 -15.13 5.04
CA LEU A 148 3.29 -14.04 4.42
C LEU A 148 4.09 -13.38 3.30
N ALA A 149 5.37 -13.10 3.53
CA ALA A 149 6.23 -12.51 2.52
C ALA A 149 6.32 -13.41 1.28
N ARG A 150 6.48 -14.72 1.47
CA ARG A 150 6.46 -15.70 0.37
C ARG A 150 5.14 -15.72 -0.36
N PHE A 151 4.02 -15.79 0.36
CA PHE A 151 2.69 -15.76 -0.23
C PHE A 151 2.49 -14.52 -1.11
N ILE A 152 2.89 -13.34 -0.63
CA ILE A 152 2.83 -12.11 -1.43
C ILE A 152 3.72 -12.20 -2.68
N ALA A 153 4.92 -12.76 -2.58
CA ALA A 153 5.81 -12.94 -3.73
C ALA A 153 5.25 -13.89 -4.79
N GLU A 154 4.45 -14.86 -4.39
CA GLU A 154 3.85 -15.87 -5.26
C GLU A 154 2.51 -15.43 -5.87
N LEU A 155 1.94 -14.31 -5.40
CA LEU A 155 0.71 -13.76 -6.00
C LEU A 155 0.96 -13.33 -7.45
N SER A 156 0.03 -13.72 -8.34
CA SER A 156 0.03 -13.34 -9.76
C SER A 156 1.41 -13.46 -10.42
N PRO A 157 1.98 -14.68 -10.49
CA PRO A 157 3.36 -14.89 -10.95
C PRO A 157 3.59 -14.44 -12.40
N GLU A 158 2.54 -14.34 -13.20
CA GLU A 158 2.53 -13.85 -14.59
C GLU A 158 2.73 -12.34 -14.70
N THR A 159 2.52 -11.59 -13.61
CA THR A 159 2.65 -10.13 -13.60
C THR A 159 4.11 -9.73 -13.36
N ASP A 160 4.66 -8.86 -14.21
CA ASP A 160 5.96 -8.24 -13.93
C ASP A 160 5.81 -7.23 -12.80
N TRP A 161 6.23 -7.65 -11.61
CA TRP A 161 6.12 -6.86 -10.39
C TRP A 161 7.50 -6.64 -9.75
N PRO A 162 8.05 -5.41 -9.83
CA PRO A 162 9.41 -5.13 -9.36
C PRO A 162 9.66 -5.43 -7.88
N LEU A 163 8.63 -5.33 -7.02
CA LEU A 163 8.76 -5.61 -5.59
C LEU A 163 8.83 -7.11 -5.25
N ARG A 164 8.48 -7.99 -6.19
CA ARG A 164 8.46 -9.45 -5.99
C ARG A 164 9.74 -10.00 -5.39
N LYS A 165 10.90 -9.55 -5.91
CA LYS A 165 12.21 -9.98 -5.41
C LYS A 165 12.43 -9.65 -3.94
N LEU A 166 11.98 -8.48 -3.48
CA LEU A 166 12.10 -8.06 -2.08
C LEU A 166 11.31 -8.98 -1.16
N PHE A 167 10.06 -9.28 -1.52
CA PHE A 167 9.22 -10.19 -0.75
C PHE A 167 9.71 -11.64 -0.79
N ALA A 168 10.20 -12.11 -1.92
CA ALA A 168 10.79 -13.44 -2.04
C ALA A 168 12.04 -13.60 -1.14
N GLN A 169 12.90 -12.58 -1.09
CA GLN A 169 14.09 -12.57 -0.23
C GLN A 169 13.71 -12.53 1.26
N ALA A 170 12.72 -11.71 1.64
CA ALA A 170 12.23 -11.65 3.01
C ALA A 170 11.54 -12.95 3.45
N GLY A 171 10.88 -13.64 2.53
CA GLY A 171 10.26 -14.96 2.78
C GLY A 171 11.23 -16.08 3.07
N GLY A 172 12.52 -15.89 2.83
CA GLY A 172 13.58 -16.88 3.07
C GLY A 172 13.42 -18.17 2.24
N ALA A 173 14.42 -19.04 2.36
CA ALA A 173 14.45 -20.37 1.71
C ALA A 173 13.88 -21.48 2.61
N GLN A 174 13.10 -21.16 3.64
CA GLN A 174 12.55 -22.22 4.51
C GLN A 174 11.40 -22.95 3.79
N PRO A 175 11.56 -24.22 3.44
CA PRO A 175 10.48 -25.03 2.92
C PRO A 175 9.49 -25.34 4.05
N GLY A 176 8.20 -25.16 3.80
CA GLY A 176 7.16 -25.83 4.58
C GLY A 176 6.40 -24.99 5.61
N VAL A 177 6.47 -23.67 5.57
CA VAL A 177 5.49 -22.86 6.32
C VAL A 177 4.37 -22.46 5.34
N ASP A 178 3.32 -23.28 5.28
CA ASP A 178 2.10 -22.92 4.59
C ASP A 178 1.49 -21.71 5.30
N PHE A 179 1.60 -20.54 4.67
CA PHE A 179 0.89 -19.36 5.14
C PHE A 179 -0.57 -19.49 4.70
N SER A 180 -1.45 -19.57 5.69
CA SER A 180 -2.88 -19.48 5.49
C SER A 180 -3.40 -18.23 6.20
N LEU A 181 -4.12 -17.37 5.48
CA LEU A 181 -4.83 -16.23 6.08
C LEU A 181 -5.78 -16.68 7.20
N ARG A 182 -6.35 -17.88 7.07
CA ARG A 182 -7.21 -18.51 8.09
C ARG A 182 -6.41 -18.85 9.36
N THR A 183 -5.22 -19.42 9.20
CA THR A 183 -4.33 -19.77 10.33
C THR A 183 -3.81 -18.51 11.01
N ALA A 184 -3.33 -17.53 10.26
CA ALA A 184 -2.85 -16.25 10.81
C ALA A 184 -3.96 -15.48 11.55
N ARG A 185 -5.21 -15.59 11.09
CA ARG A 185 -6.38 -15.01 11.74
C ARG A 185 -6.69 -15.70 13.06
N ARG A 186 -6.58 -17.03 13.11
CA ARG A 186 -6.75 -17.83 14.31
C ARG A 186 -5.71 -17.52 15.37
N GLU A 187 -4.44 -17.55 15.00
CA GLU A 187 -3.32 -17.24 15.89
C GLU A 187 -3.42 -15.82 16.46
N ARG A 188 -3.83 -14.84 15.65
CA ARG A 188 -4.05 -13.48 16.11
C ARG A 188 -5.21 -13.40 17.11
N THR A 189 -6.29 -14.13 16.90
CA THR A 189 -7.44 -14.15 17.81
C THR A 189 -7.09 -14.83 19.14
N GLU A 190 -6.24 -15.83 19.12
CA GLU A 190 -5.74 -16.53 20.31
C GLU A 190 -4.75 -15.67 21.11
N LEU A 191 -3.89 -14.88 20.44
CA LEU A 191 -2.88 -14.04 21.08
C LEU A 191 -3.45 -12.76 21.71
N GLU A 192 -4.52 -12.20 21.18
CA GLU A 192 -5.02 -10.88 21.63
C GLU A 192 -5.90 -10.93 22.88
N GLY A 193 -6.27 -12.11 23.41
CA GLY A 193 -7.11 -12.22 24.63
C GLY A 193 -8.42 -11.42 24.56
N LEU A 194 -8.83 -11.00 23.35
CA LEU A 194 -10.02 -10.18 23.12
C LEU A 194 -11.34 -10.96 23.33
N ARG A 195 -11.27 -12.28 23.48
CA ARG A 195 -12.45 -13.12 23.77
C ARG A 195 -13.16 -12.74 25.07
N THR A 196 -12.44 -12.28 26.07
CA THR A 196 -13.02 -12.03 27.41
C THR A 196 -13.89 -10.78 27.52
N LYS A 197 -13.90 -9.90 26.55
CA LYS A 197 -14.72 -8.66 26.60
C LYS A 197 -16.07 -8.76 25.88
N TYR A 198 -16.24 -9.75 25.01
CA TYR A 198 -17.47 -9.94 24.21
C TYR A 198 -18.29 -11.17 24.60
N ASP A 199 -17.79 -12.02 25.49
CA ASP A 199 -18.55 -13.17 26.03
C ASP A 199 -19.73 -12.76 26.95
N ALA A 200 -19.87 -11.46 27.24
CA ALA A 200 -20.94 -10.94 28.08
C ALA A 200 -22.24 -10.59 27.32
N LEU A 201 -22.26 -10.69 26.00
CA LEU A 201 -23.51 -10.55 25.24
C LEU A 201 -23.99 -11.93 24.84
N GLU A 202 -24.73 -12.57 25.76
CA GLU A 202 -25.54 -13.77 25.50
C GLU A 202 -26.69 -13.46 24.55
N VAL A 203 -26.40 -13.05 23.34
CA VAL A 203 -27.36 -13.06 22.25
C VAL A 203 -26.83 -14.02 21.22
N PRO A 204 -27.40 -15.22 21.08
CA PRO A 204 -26.99 -16.12 20.01
C PRO A 204 -27.37 -15.48 18.67
N LEU A 205 -26.42 -14.89 18.01
CA LEU A 205 -26.51 -14.51 16.60
C LEU A 205 -26.31 -15.79 15.77
N PHE A 206 -27.28 -16.68 15.77
CA PHE A 206 -27.26 -17.86 14.92
C PHE A 206 -28.04 -17.56 13.64
N PHE A 207 -27.34 -17.47 12.54
CA PHE A 207 -27.90 -17.42 11.20
C PHE A 207 -27.40 -18.65 10.44
N ASP A 208 -27.88 -19.85 10.80
CA ASP A 208 -27.50 -21.08 10.12
C ASP A 208 -28.29 -21.28 8.83
N GLU A 209 -29.47 -20.66 8.76
CA GLU A 209 -30.40 -20.77 7.67
C GLU A 209 -30.74 -19.40 7.09
N ASP A 210 -31.11 -19.36 5.82
CA ASP A 210 -31.42 -18.13 5.09
C ASP A 210 -32.60 -17.38 5.68
N GLU A 211 -33.62 -18.11 6.22
CA GLU A 211 -34.77 -17.54 6.92
C GLU A 211 -34.39 -16.71 8.14
N GLN A 212 -33.29 -17.01 8.79
CA GLN A 212 -32.82 -16.24 9.95
C GLN A 212 -32.21 -14.90 9.55
N ILE A 213 -31.59 -14.82 8.40
CA ILE A 213 -31.14 -13.55 7.79
C ILE A 213 -32.37 -12.69 7.45
N GLU A 214 -33.40 -13.27 6.81
CA GLU A 214 -34.64 -12.57 6.49
C GLU A 214 -35.32 -12.04 7.75
N GLN A 215 -35.42 -12.84 8.80
CA GLN A 215 -35.98 -12.45 10.09
C GLN A 215 -35.17 -11.33 10.77
N ALA A 216 -33.83 -11.34 10.65
CA ALA A 216 -33.00 -10.30 11.22
C ALA A 216 -33.22 -8.92 10.57
N PHE A 217 -33.54 -8.90 9.27
CA PHE A 217 -33.89 -7.69 8.52
C PHE A 217 -35.38 -7.38 8.48
N ALA A 218 -36.23 -8.15 9.16
CA ALA A 218 -37.62 -7.79 9.32
C ALA A 218 -37.80 -6.58 10.27
N ALA A 219 -38.93 -5.85 10.14
CA ALA A 219 -39.21 -4.70 10.99
C ALA A 219 -39.17 -5.04 12.51
N SER A 220 -39.61 -6.25 12.87
CA SER A 220 -39.56 -6.81 14.25
C SER A 220 -38.19 -7.47 14.56
N GLY A 221 -37.32 -7.59 13.59
CA GLY A 221 -36.04 -8.27 13.70
C GLY A 221 -34.97 -7.45 14.40
N ALA A 222 -33.72 -7.93 14.33
CA ALA A 222 -32.58 -7.27 14.95
C ALA A 222 -32.33 -5.85 14.36
N ALA A 223 -32.44 -5.68 13.07
CA ALA A 223 -32.25 -4.39 12.40
C ALA A 223 -33.33 -3.38 12.83
N GLY A 224 -34.58 -3.80 12.88
CA GLY A 224 -35.70 -2.95 13.33
C GLY A 224 -35.60 -2.52 14.79
N ARG A 225 -35.04 -3.37 15.65
CA ARG A 225 -34.83 -3.03 17.08
C ARG A 225 -33.61 -2.08 17.27
N MET A 226 -32.59 -2.15 16.39
CA MET A 226 -31.40 -1.32 16.49
C MET A 226 -31.58 0.10 15.94
N TYR A 227 -32.45 0.26 14.94
CA TYR A 227 -32.61 1.53 14.24
C TYR A 227 -34.06 2.01 14.27
N PRO A 228 -34.39 3.07 15.05
CA PRO A 228 -35.72 3.68 15.03
C PRO A 228 -36.07 4.14 13.60
N GLY A 229 -37.24 3.72 13.10
CA GLY A 229 -37.66 4.06 11.73
C GLY A 229 -37.05 3.17 10.64
N TYR A 230 -36.49 2.03 11.01
CA TYR A 230 -35.97 1.06 10.03
C TYR A 230 -37.10 0.51 9.15
N GLU A 231 -36.90 0.57 7.85
CA GLU A 231 -37.79 -0.02 6.85
C GLU A 231 -37.09 -1.22 6.20
N PRO A 232 -37.66 -2.43 6.23
CA PRO A 232 -37.10 -3.58 5.53
C PRO A 232 -37.01 -3.34 4.02
N ARG A 233 -35.89 -3.75 3.42
CA ARG A 233 -35.61 -3.62 1.99
C ARG A 233 -35.17 -4.95 1.43
N GLY A 234 -35.88 -5.43 0.37
CA GLY A 234 -35.57 -6.71 -0.27
C GLY A 234 -34.14 -6.82 -0.76
N GLU A 235 -33.64 -5.76 -1.41
CA GLU A 235 -32.25 -5.72 -1.92
C GLU A 235 -31.19 -5.82 -0.80
N GLN A 236 -31.50 -5.34 0.40
CA GLN A 236 -30.62 -5.49 1.57
C GLN A 236 -30.56 -6.93 2.04
N VAL A 237 -31.68 -7.62 2.02
CA VAL A 237 -31.78 -9.04 2.40
C VAL A 237 -31.07 -9.91 1.37
N GLU A 238 -31.34 -9.70 0.08
CA GLU A 238 -30.66 -10.42 -1.01
C GLU A 238 -29.13 -10.28 -0.90
N MET A 239 -28.64 -9.04 -0.70
CA MET A 239 -27.22 -8.80 -0.51
C MET A 239 -26.67 -9.55 0.72
N ALA A 240 -27.42 -9.60 1.83
CA ALA A 240 -26.99 -10.29 3.04
C ALA A 240 -26.93 -11.81 2.85
N LEU A 241 -27.88 -12.38 2.13
CA LEU A 241 -27.91 -13.80 1.78
C LEU A 241 -26.71 -14.17 0.87
N GLU A 242 -26.44 -13.38 -0.15
CA GLU A 242 -25.28 -13.60 -1.02
C GLU A 242 -23.95 -13.52 -0.24
N VAL A 243 -23.81 -12.58 0.68
CA VAL A 243 -22.64 -12.50 1.57
C VAL A 243 -22.55 -13.72 2.49
N GLN A 244 -23.69 -14.22 3.04
CA GLN A 244 -23.71 -15.43 3.84
C GLN A 244 -23.27 -16.66 3.05
N HIS A 245 -23.80 -16.81 1.83
CA HIS A 245 -23.43 -17.92 0.94
C HIS A 245 -21.94 -17.87 0.57
N ALA A 246 -21.41 -16.67 0.27
CA ALA A 246 -20.00 -16.49 -0.01
C ALA A 246 -19.10 -16.92 1.16
N PHE A 247 -19.50 -16.61 2.40
CA PHE A 247 -18.75 -17.07 3.59
C PHE A 247 -18.88 -18.57 3.83
N ARG A 248 -20.08 -19.12 3.66
CA ARG A 248 -20.34 -20.55 3.86
C ARG A 248 -19.58 -21.42 2.86
N ASP A 249 -19.61 -21.01 1.59
CA ASP A 249 -19.08 -21.78 0.48
C ASP A 249 -17.66 -21.40 0.11
N GLU A 250 -17.02 -20.52 0.90
CA GLU A 250 -15.65 -19.99 0.70
C GLU A 250 -15.44 -19.36 -0.70
N LEU A 251 -16.45 -18.64 -1.19
CA LEU A 251 -16.47 -18.04 -2.53
C LEU A 251 -16.10 -16.55 -2.48
N PHE A 252 -15.61 -16.04 -3.62
CA PHE A 252 -15.50 -14.61 -3.86
C PHE A 252 -16.77 -14.12 -4.56
N SER A 253 -17.49 -13.20 -3.91
CA SER A 253 -18.65 -12.51 -4.50
C SER A 253 -18.34 -11.06 -4.77
N VAL A 254 -18.75 -10.57 -5.95
CA VAL A 254 -18.73 -9.16 -6.30
C VAL A 254 -20.16 -8.69 -6.37
N LEU A 255 -20.55 -7.84 -5.41
CA LEU A 255 -21.92 -7.37 -5.26
C LEU A 255 -22.01 -5.88 -5.56
N GLU A 256 -22.88 -5.50 -6.48
CA GLU A 256 -23.22 -4.12 -6.77
C GLU A 256 -24.61 -3.80 -6.19
N ALA A 257 -24.70 -2.75 -5.39
CA ALA A 257 -25.95 -2.30 -4.81
C ALA A 257 -26.04 -0.76 -4.83
N GLY A 258 -27.23 -0.23 -5.04
CA GLY A 258 -27.51 1.20 -5.09
C GLY A 258 -27.14 1.95 -3.80
N THR A 259 -27.08 3.26 -3.86
CA THR A 259 -26.90 4.11 -2.68
C THR A 259 -28.17 4.04 -1.80
N GLY A 260 -27.98 3.96 -0.47
CA GLY A 260 -29.11 3.94 0.47
C GLY A 260 -29.71 2.57 0.77
N VAL A 261 -29.28 1.49 0.12
CA VAL A 261 -29.78 0.12 0.37
C VAL A 261 -29.43 -0.41 1.76
N GLY A 262 -28.49 0.21 2.47
CA GLY A 262 -28.04 -0.26 3.78
C GLY A 262 -26.97 -1.35 3.71
N LYS A 263 -26.09 -1.27 2.73
CA LYS A 263 -24.98 -2.20 2.44
C LYS A 263 -24.18 -2.60 3.67
N SER A 264 -23.87 -1.63 4.53
CA SER A 264 -23.05 -1.88 5.73
C SER A 264 -23.67 -2.97 6.64
N MET A 265 -24.97 -2.93 6.86
CA MET A 265 -25.66 -3.96 7.65
C MET A 265 -25.74 -5.29 6.89
N ALA A 266 -25.97 -5.24 5.57
CA ALA A 266 -26.10 -6.43 4.75
C ALA A 266 -24.84 -7.30 4.76
N TYR A 267 -23.63 -6.71 4.82
CA TYR A 267 -22.40 -7.50 4.92
C TYR A 267 -21.90 -7.69 6.35
N LEU A 268 -22.14 -6.74 7.27
CA LEU A 268 -21.65 -6.85 8.64
C LEU A 268 -22.34 -7.97 9.44
N LEU A 269 -23.63 -8.18 9.21
CA LEU A 269 -24.38 -9.18 9.95
C LEU A 269 -23.90 -10.61 9.64
N PRO A 270 -23.80 -11.06 8.37
CA PRO A 270 -23.21 -12.35 8.04
C PRO A 270 -21.71 -12.44 8.39
N ALA A 271 -20.96 -11.34 8.22
CA ALA A 271 -19.54 -11.33 8.54
C ALA A 271 -19.26 -11.47 10.04
N ALA A 272 -20.09 -10.87 10.90
CA ALA A 272 -19.95 -10.99 12.35
C ALA A 272 -20.15 -12.44 12.83
N ARG A 273 -21.00 -13.20 12.14
CA ARG A 273 -21.15 -14.63 12.38
C ARG A 273 -19.94 -15.43 11.89
N ALA A 274 -19.55 -15.26 10.62
CA ALA A 274 -18.40 -15.96 10.05
C ALA A 274 -17.09 -15.72 10.83
N ALA A 275 -17.03 -14.63 11.60
CA ALA A 275 -15.89 -14.33 12.47
C ALA A 275 -15.92 -15.09 13.81
N LYS A 276 -17.06 -15.73 14.17
CA LYS A 276 -17.22 -16.48 15.43
C LYS A 276 -16.81 -17.95 15.28
N ASP A 277 -16.91 -18.52 14.08
CA ASP A 277 -16.47 -19.86 13.73
C ASP A 277 -14.98 -19.91 13.38
#